data_de8688176682de3bcba3b8b866e5bc00
#
_entry.id   de8688176682de3bcba3b8b866e5bc00
#
_cell.length_a   1.000
_cell.length_b   1.000
_cell.length_c   1.000
_cell.angle_alpha   90.00
_cell.angle_beta   90.00
_cell.angle_gamma   90.00
#
_symmetry.space_group_name_H-M   'P 1'
#
loop_
_entity.id
_entity.type
_entity.pdbx_description
1 polymer ?
#
loop_
_entity_poly.entity_id
_entity_poly.type
_entity_poly.pdbx_seq_one_letter_code
_entity_poly.pdbx_strand_id
1 'polypeptide(L)'
;MDRRLFTKSVAAGALGSFVPPLPAMWSPAARGQTAPARAATLLSPTKVTRIRVFYPPNYDRNGPQAFPQSNMVVLVDTEAGITGIGQGGSPDTVRNVARSVIGKNAFDTEMIWQAVFMDGFYSPGKERLHALGAIDMALWDIKGKALNVPLYQLFGGKAREHIELYATSGLPQGVVPQAEAQAMGLKERAAATMAAGYRVYRVDSGILPSTGRAGGAAPGRGAAAGAPGAPGGGRGPSVFDSRSHIRLIIEAVEQIRDGVGPDGNWMIDLHQKFEFHEAVEVCRLMEPSRPFCVEDPVREEQFRTQIPKLRLMTTVPLAPGEEWGTRAEFSPLVEQRDIDFARASLPNVGGITEMLKIMALCDTHKVGIVPHFTGPIATAGHMHTMMAFPGQVLMEYNQGDRPVPYMPDFLECRNGKVWPNDRPGLGVSVDEKALTFVEQMTEGVAGVTHRRLDGSLTHW
;
A
#
# COMPACT_ATOMS: atom_id res chain seq x y z
N MET A 1 -23.27 14.16 -56.23
CA MET A 1 -23.55 15.60 -56.44
C MET A 1 -22.58 16.35 -55.57
N ASP A 2 -21.68 16.72 -56.09
CA ASP A 2 -20.85 17.69 -56.78
C ASP A 2 -20.10 18.62 -55.75
N ARG A 3 -18.82 18.41 -55.73
CA ARG A 3 -17.81 19.32 -55.15
C ARG A 3 -17.60 20.43 -56.19
N ARG A 4 -17.63 21.71 -55.80
CA ARG A 4 -16.72 22.72 -56.36
C ARG A 4 -16.93 24.12 -55.76
N LEU A 5 -15.83 24.71 -55.31
CA LEU A 5 -15.39 26.10 -55.44
C LEU A 5 -16.14 27.21 -54.64
N PHE A 6 -15.44 27.77 -53.65
CA PHE A 6 -15.39 29.24 -53.51
C PHE A 6 -14.00 29.72 -53.10
N THR A 7 -13.20 30.06 -54.05
CA THR A 7 -12.07 31.01 -53.87
C THR A 7 -12.61 32.42 -54.06
N LYS A 8 -12.49 33.28 -53.10
CA LYS A 8 -12.50 34.75 -53.32
C LYS A 8 -11.36 35.40 -52.53
N SER A 9 -10.50 35.98 -53.30
CA SER A 9 -9.48 36.94 -52.96
C SER A 9 -10.03 38.13 -52.14
N VAL A 10 -9.36 38.53 -51.08
CA VAL A 10 -9.48 39.85 -50.51
C VAL A 10 -8.10 40.47 -50.35
N ALA A 11 -8.00 41.67 -50.87
CA ALA A 11 -6.80 42.48 -51.10
C ALA A 11 -6.09 42.84 -49.77
N ALA A 12 -4.78 43.05 -49.92
CA ALA A 12 -3.90 43.61 -48.91
C ALA A 12 -4.27 45.07 -48.56
N GLY A 13 -4.59 45.28 -47.28
CA GLY A 13 -4.59 46.62 -46.66
C GLY A 13 -3.47 46.68 -45.64
N ALA A 14 -2.47 47.44 -45.93
CA ALA A 14 -1.38 47.71 -45.00
C ALA A 14 -1.88 48.67 -43.90
N LEU A 15 -2.01 48.14 -42.68
CA LEU A 15 -2.14 48.96 -41.47
C LEU A 15 -0.84 48.78 -40.65
N GLY A 16 -0.01 49.80 -40.65
CA GLY A 16 1.18 49.89 -39.83
C GLY A 16 0.83 49.79 -38.33
N SER A 17 1.20 48.74 -37.69
CA SER A 17 1.13 48.61 -36.24
C SER A 17 2.38 49.23 -35.63
N PHE A 18 2.16 50.35 -34.95
CA PHE A 18 3.13 51.00 -34.09
C PHE A 18 3.32 50.12 -32.85
N VAL A 19 4.43 49.41 -32.75
CA VAL A 19 4.85 48.68 -31.55
C VAL A 19 5.82 49.63 -30.81
N PRO A 20 5.45 50.12 -29.60
CA PRO A 20 6.38 50.86 -28.79
C PRO A 20 7.52 49.96 -28.31
N PRO A 21 8.77 50.47 -28.22
CA PRO A 21 9.89 49.68 -27.72
C PRO A 21 9.67 49.37 -26.24
N LEU A 22 9.73 48.08 -25.89
CA LEU A 22 9.77 47.63 -24.50
C LEU A 22 11.06 48.18 -23.84
N PRO A 23 10.99 48.68 -22.60
CA PRO A 23 12.19 49.13 -21.91
C PRO A 23 13.12 47.95 -21.67
N ALA A 24 14.36 48.13 -22.07
CA ALA A 24 15.47 47.23 -21.78
C ALA A 24 15.74 47.23 -20.27
N MET A 25 15.07 46.32 -19.55
CA MET A 25 15.39 46.05 -18.15
C MET A 25 15.61 44.55 -17.98
N TRP A 26 16.70 44.05 -18.55
CA TRP A 26 17.39 42.88 -18.02
C TRP A 26 18.83 42.89 -18.48
N SER A 27 19.67 43.61 -17.72
CA SER A 27 21.09 43.33 -17.72
C SER A 27 21.32 42.16 -16.80
N PRO A 28 21.85 41.03 -17.28
CA PRO A 28 22.32 40.00 -16.37
C PRO A 28 23.61 40.53 -15.71
N ALA A 29 23.48 41.00 -14.48
CA ALA A 29 24.66 41.14 -13.63
C ALA A 29 25.25 39.74 -13.45
N ALA A 30 26.28 39.46 -14.19
CA ALA A 30 27.14 38.30 -14.01
C ALA A 30 27.78 38.37 -12.62
N ARG A 31 27.10 37.92 -11.61
CA ARG A 31 27.75 37.46 -10.39
C ARG A 31 28.23 36.04 -10.66
N GLY A 32 29.51 35.91 -10.90
CA GLY A 32 30.20 34.63 -10.90
C GLY A 32 30.05 33.94 -9.54
N GLN A 33 28.98 33.21 -9.37
CA GLN A 33 28.98 32.09 -8.46
C GLN A 33 29.47 30.90 -9.26
N THR A 34 30.77 30.64 -9.15
CA THR A 34 31.31 29.34 -9.42
C THR A 34 30.64 28.42 -8.40
N ALA A 35 29.48 27.84 -8.76
CA ALA A 35 28.98 26.67 -8.09
C ALA A 35 30.13 25.65 -8.12
N PRO A 36 30.50 25.05 -6.97
CA PRO A 36 31.44 23.97 -7.01
C PRO A 36 30.88 22.95 -7.97
N ALA A 37 31.61 22.66 -9.04
CA ALA A 37 31.31 21.56 -9.92
C ALA A 37 31.41 20.26 -9.06
N ARG A 38 30.35 19.92 -8.37
CA ARG A 38 30.14 18.55 -7.92
C ARG A 38 29.97 17.80 -9.22
N ALA A 39 31.05 17.16 -9.66
CA ALA A 39 30.94 16.12 -10.66
C ALA A 39 29.73 15.29 -10.24
N ALA A 40 28.69 15.22 -11.07
CA ALA A 40 27.58 14.31 -10.86
C ALA A 40 28.22 12.92 -10.84
N THR A 41 28.49 12.42 -9.64
CA THR A 41 29.00 11.08 -9.47
C THR A 41 27.81 10.20 -9.83
N LEU A 42 27.79 9.71 -11.07
CA LEU A 42 26.89 8.65 -11.45
C LEU A 42 27.05 7.57 -10.38
N LEU A 43 25.95 7.05 -9.83
CA LEU A 43 26.01 5.92 -8.93
C LEU A 43 26.78 4.82 -9.65
N SER A 44 27.94 4.45 -9.10
CA SER A 44 28.68 3.30 -9.64
C SER A 44 27.78 2.07 -9.49
N PRO A 45 27.64 1.27 -10.56
CA PRO A 45 26.86 0.04 -10.46
C PRO A 45 27.33 -0.79 -9.26
N THR A 46 26.38 -1.30 -8.50
CA THR A 46 26.68 -2.17 -7.37
C THR A 46 25.85 -3.45 -7.48
N LYS A 47 26.52 -4.61 -7.45
CA LYS A 47 25.85 -5.89 -7.60
C LYS A 47 25.23 -6.36 -6.30
N VAL A 48 24.07 -6.98 -6.40
CA VAL A 48 23.51 -7.77 -5.31
C VAL A 48 24.40 -9.01 -5.13
N THR A 49 24.93 -9.19 -3.92
CA THR A 49 25.83 -10.29 -3.58
C THR A 49 25.17 -11.38 -2.76
N ARG A 50 24.18 -11.01 -1.96
CA ARG A 50 23.52 -11.93 -1.03
C ARG A 50 22.11 -11.47 -0.71
N ILE A 51 21.19 -12.42 -0.56
CA ILE A 51 19.84 -12.18 -0.03
C ILE A 51 19.66 -13.09 1.18
N ARG A 52 19.23 -12.51 2.31
CA ARG A 52 19.03 -13.18 3.60
C ARG A 52 17.59 -13.07 4.02
N VAL A 53 17.05 -14.12 4.60
CA VAL A 53 15.65 -14.26 4.99
C VAL A 53 15.54 -14.58 6.47
N PHE A 54 14.65 -13.88 7.15
CA PHE A 54 14.44 -14.01 8.58
C PHE A 54 12.94 -14.06 8.91
N TYR A 55 12.59 -14.74 9.99
CA TYR A 55 11.30 -14.56 10.64
C TYR A 55 11.38 -13.44 11.69
N PRO A 56 10.31 -12.64 11.82
CA PRO A 56 10.19 -11.70 12.94
C PRO A 56 10.12 -12.46 14.28
N PRO A 57 10.35 -11.77 15.41
CA PRO A 57 10.26 -12.39 16.73
C PRO A 57 8.90 -13.05 16.97
N ASN A 58 8.93 -14.21 17.61
CA ASN A 58 7.72 -14.98 17.98
C ASN A 58 6.84 -15.42 16.79
N TYR A 59 7.41 -15.51 15.60
CA TYR A 59 6.68 -16.01 14.44
C TYR A 59 6.40 -17.52 14.59
N ASP A 60 5.11 -17.87 14.61
CA ASP A 60 4.67 -19.25 14.62
C ASP A 60 4.46 -19.77 13.19
N ARG A 61 5.39 -20.58 12.70
CA ARG A 61 5.33 -21.16 11.35
C ARG A 61 4.13 -22.09 11.13
N ASN A 62 3.60 -22.66 12.20
CA ASN A 62 2.49 -23.62 12.16
C ASN A 62 1.17 -22.96 12.59
N GLY A 63 1.21 -21.68 12.90
CA GLY A 63 0.04 -20.93 13.33
C GLY A 63 -0.98 -20.72 12.21
N PRO A 64 -2.26 -20.65 12.55
CA PRO A 64 -3.34 -20.47 11.56
C PRO A 64 -3.33 -19.11 10.86
N GLN A 65 -2.37 -18.26 11.16
CA GLN A 65 -2.26 -16.87 10.67
C GLN A 65 -0.91 -16.60 9.97
N ALA A 66 -0.31 -17.61 9.38
CA ALA A 66 0.86 -17.42 8.55
C ALA A 66 0.47 -16.78 7.22
N PHE A 67 0.56 -15.45 7.13
CA PHE A 67 0.31 -14.72 5.87
C PHE A 67 1.65 -14.50 5.13
N PRO A 68 1.86 -15.14 3.98
CA PRO A 68 3.13 -15.04 3.25
C PRO A 68 3.53 -13.60 2.88
N GLN A 69 2.56 -12.74 2.63
CA GLN A 69 2.81 -11.35 2.24
C GLN A 69 3.47 -10.49 3.34
N SER A 70 3.37 -10.87 4.61
CA SER A 70 3.81 -10.02 5.72
C SER A 70 4.84 -10.67 6.66
N ASN A 71 5.21 -11.92 6.43
CA ASN A 71 5.87 -12.72 7.45
C ASN A 71 7.40 -12.71 7.40
N MET A 72 7.97 -12.46 6.22
CA MET A 72 9.42 -12.53 6.07
C MET A 72 10.03 -11.15 6.12
N VAL A 73 11.14 -11.02 6.86
CA VAL A 73 12.08 -9.91 6.73
C VAL A 73 13.15 -10.32 5.75
N VAL A 74 13.35 -9.54 4.69
CA VAL A 74 14.30 -9.81 3.62
C VAL A 74 15.37 -8.73 3.61
N LEU A 75 16.64 -9.15 3.71
CA LEU A 75 17.79 -8.25 3.64
C LEU A 75 18.57 -8.55 2.35
N VAL A 76 18.84 -7.49 1.58
CA VAL A 76 19.58 -7.58 0.32
C VAL A 76 20.91 -6.85 0.49
N ASP A 77 22.01 -7.59 0.40
CA ASP A 77 23.37 -7.05 0.53
C ASP A 77 23.99 -6.82 -0.85
N THR A 78 24.79 -5.77 -0.96
CA THR A 78 25.51 -5.40 -2.18
C THR A 78 27.02 -5.43 -2.00
N GLU A 79 27.78 -5.48 -3.11
CA GLU A 79 29.23 -5.40 -3.10
C GLU A 79 29.77 -4.07 -2.54
N ALA A 80 28.97 -3.00 -2.61
CA ALA A 80 29.30 -1.72 -1.99
C ALA A 80 29.09 -1.66 -0.47
N GLY A 81 28.66 -2.77 0.15
CA GLY A 81 28.40 -2.86 1.59
C GLY A 81 27.09 -2.20 2.03
N ILE A 82 26.21 -1.86 1.11
CA ILE A 82 24.88 -1.31 1.42
C ILE A 82 23.90 -2.49 1.56
N THR A 83 23.17 -2.52 2.67
CA THR A 83 22.08 -3.49 2.91
C THR A 83 20.73 -2.80 2.79
N GLY A 84 19.86 -3.34 1.94
CA GLY A 84 18.45 -2.95 1.83
C GLY A 84 17.53 -3.86 2.62
N ILE A 85 16.38 -3.33 3.00
CA ILE A 85 15.38 -3.98 3.85
C ILE A 85 14.07 -4.11 3.08
N GLY A 86 13.46 -5.30 3.14
CA GLY A 86 12.14 -5.55 2.58
C GLY A 86 11.33 -6.52 3.43
N GLN A 87 10.07 -6.68 3.08
CA GLN A 87 9.13 -7.55 3.81
C GLN A 87 8.17 -8.25 2.86
N GLY A 88 8.00 -9.55 3.05
CA GLY A 88 7.04 -10.37 2.32
C GLY A 88 7.62 -11.68 1.79
N GLY A 89 6.75 -12.50 1.23
CA GLY A 89 7.07 -13.80 0.67
C GLY A 89 7.18 -14.93 1.69
N SER A 90 7.51 -16.08 1.19
CA SER A 90 7.92 -17.28 1.95
C SER A 90 9.37 -17.62 1.64
N PRO A 91 10.06 -18.44 2.45
CA PRO A 91 11.43 -18.83 2.13
C PRO A 91 11.60 -19.38 0.72
N ASP A 92 10.69 -20.24 0.28
CA ASP A 92 10.77 -20.85 -1.06
C ASP A 92 10.53 -19.85 -2.19
N THR A 93 9.55 -18.97 -2.04
CA THR A 93 9.26 -17.94 -3.05
C THR A 93 10.37 -16.90 -3.12
N VAL A 94 10.93 -16.47 -1.97
CA VAL A 94 12.07 -15.54 -1.94
C VAL A 94 13.30 -16.19 -2.57
N ARG A 95 13.60 -17.48 -2.28
CA ARG A 95 14.72 -18.22 -2.90
C ARG A 95 14.59 -18.25 -4.43
N ASN A 96 13.39 -18.51 -4.94
CA ASN A 96 13.15 -18.55 -6.38
C ASN A 96 13.38 -17.19 -7.05
N VAL A 97 12.90 -16.11 -6.44
CA VAL A 97 13.12 -14.75 -6.95
C VAL A 97 14.57 -14.31 -6.81
N ALA A 98 15.21 -14.60 -5.67
CA ALA A 98 16.59 -14.22 -5.35
C ALA A 98 17.59 -14.67 -6.43
N ARG A 99 17.42 -15.88 -6.97
CA ARG A 99 18.27 -16.43 -8.03
C ARG A 99 18.32 -15.54 -9.27
N SER A 100 17.22 -14.89 -9.61
CA SER A 100 17.13 -13.99 -10.77
C SER A 100 17.66 -12.57 -10.46
N VAL A 101 17.95 -12.25 -9.20
CA VAL A 101 18.38 -10.92 -8.74
C VAL A 101 19.87 -10.87 -8.38
N ILE A 102 20.41 -11.93 -7.77
CA ILE A 102 21.81 -11.98 -7.38
C ILE A 102 22.72 -11.80 -8.61
N GLY A 103 23.76 -10.96 -8.45
CA GLY A 103 24.70 -10.59 -9.52
C GLY A 103 24.24 -9.45 -10.41
N LYS A 104 22.99 -9.00 -10.29
CA LYS A 104 22.48 -7.83 -11.03
C LYS A 104 22.82 -6.53 -10.31
N ASN A 105 22.86 -5.42 -11.07
CA ASN A 105 23.00 -4.10 -10.49
C ASN A 105 21.75 -3.71 -9.68
N ALA A 106 21.92 -3.45 -8.38
CA ALA A 106 20.84 -3.15 -7.46
C ALA A 106 20.02 -1.90 -7.83
N PHE A 107 20.58 -1.01 -8.66
CA PHE A 107 19.92 0.23 -9.06
C PHE A 107 18.96 0.07 -10.25
N ASP A 108 19.01 -1.06 -10.95
CA ASP A 108 18.17 -1.34 -12.12
C ASP A 108 16.82 -1.96 -11.71
N THR A 109 16.13 -1.30 -10.78
CA THR A 109 14.89 -1.81 -10.16
C THR A 109 13.82 -2.18 -11.18
N GLU A 110 13.55 -1.33 -12.17
CA GLU A 110 12.57 -1.63 -13.23
C GLU A 110 12.96 -2.86 -14.04
N MET A 111 14.22 -2.94 -14.47
CA MET A 111 14.70 -4.08 -15.26
C MET A 111 14.62 -5.39 -14.47
N ILE A 112 15.01 -5.35 -13.18
CA ILE A 112 14.93 -6.52 -12.30
C ILE A 112 13.47 -6.94 -12.11
N TRP A 113 12.59 -5.97 -11.83
CA TRP A 113 11.16 -6.22 -11.64
C TRP A 113 10.55 -6.90 -12.86
N GLN A 114 10.75 -6.32 -14.04
CA GLN A 114 10.23 -6.87 -15.29
C GLN A 114 10.82 -8.24 -15.60
N ALA A 115 12.12 -8.41 -15.42
CA ALA A 115 12.78 -9.69 -15.69
C ALA A 115 12.21 -10.81 -14.80
N VAL A 116 12.00 -10.54 -13.49
CA VAL A 116 11.41 -11.52 -12.57
C VAL A 116 9.93 -11.76 -12.89
N PHE A 117 9.17 -10.70 -13.19
CA PHE A 117 7.74 -10.81 -13.49
C PHE A 117 7.48 -11.59 -14.78
N MET A 118 8.30 -11.37 -15.81
CA MET A 118 8.17 -12.02 -17.12
C MET A 118 8.90 -13.36 -17.23
N ASP A 119 9.65 -13.76 -16.19
CA ASP A 119 10.39 -15.01 -16.17
C ASP A 119 9.45 -16.20 -16.01
N GLY A 120 9.33 -16.97 -17.06
CA GLY A 120 8.51 -18.16 -17.12
C GLY A 120 7.27 -18.05 -18.01
N PHE A 121 6.85 -19.18 -18.54
CA PHE A 121 5.70 -19.28 -19.43
C PHE A 121 4.36 -19.01 -18.69
N TYR A 122 4.24 -19.47 -17.45
CA TYR A 122 3.06 -19.23 -16.64
C TYR A 122 3.18 -17.91 -15.88
N SER A 123 2.07 -17.16 -15.85
CA SER A 123 1.99 -15.94 -15.05
C SER A 123 2.38 -16.21 -13.59
N PRO A 124 3.21 -15.37 -12.98
CA PRO A 124 3.56 -15.53 -11.58
C PRO A 124 2.29 -15.38 -10.72
N GLY A 125 2.13 -16.30 -9.77
CA GLY A 125 1.08 -16.19 -8.76
C GLY A 125 1.36 -15.07 -7.75
N LYS A 126 0.37 -14.72 -6.93
CA LYS A 126 0.46 -13.68 -5.90
C LYS A 126 1.63 -13.91 -4.93
N GLU A 127 1.88 -15.15 -4.55
CA GLU A 127 2.99 -15.49 -3.65
C GLU A 127 4.37 -15.11 -4.23
N ARG A 128 4.55 -15.23 -5.54
CA ARG A 128 5.78 -14.77 -6.20
C ARG A 128 5.87 -13.25 -6.21
N LEU A 129 4.73 -12.55 -6.37
CA LEU A 129 4.69 -11.09 -6.24
C LEU A 129 5.06 -10.63 -4.84
N HIS A 130 4.63 -11.34 -3.79
CA HIS A 130 5.03 -11.02 -2.41
C HIS A 130 6.55 -11.08 -2.22
N ALA A 131 7.20 -12.09 -2.79
CA ALA A 131 8.65 -12.23 -2.73
C ALA A 131 9.38 -11.17 -3.58
N LEU A 132 8.85 -10.88 -4.78
CA LEU A 132 9.35 -9.81 -5.64
C LEU A 132 9.19 -8.46 -4.93
N GLY A 133 8.04 -8.21 -4.30
CA GLY A 133 7.76 -6.99 -3.55
C GLY A 133 8.73 -6.75 -2.39
N ALA A 134 9.06 -7.82 -1.65
CA ALA A 134 10.06 -7.75 -0.58
C ALA A 134 11.45 -7.36 -1.11
N ILE A 135 11.88 -8.00 -2.18
CA ILE A 135 13.19 -7.71 -2.79
C ILE A 135 13.19 -6.31 -3.44
N ASP A 136 12.13 -5.93 -4.14
CA ASP A 136 11.99 -4.60 -4.77
C ASP A 136 12.05 -3.48 -3.73
N MET A 137 11.34 -3.60 -2.60
CA MET A 137 11.46 -2.65 -1.48
C MET A 137 12.90 -2.52 -1.00
N ALA A 138 13.62 -3.63 -0.86
CA ALA A 138 15.02 -3.62 -0.45
C ALA A 138 15.94 -2.95 -1.50
N LEU A 139 15.69 -3.17 -2.79
CA LEU A 139 16.45 -2.51 -3.86
C LEU A 139 16.22 -0.99 -3.88
N TRP A 140 14.99 -0.54 -3.66
CA TRP A 140 14.69 0.88 -3.51
C TRP A 140 15.35 1.46 -2.25
N ASP A 141 15.35 0.73 -1.13
CA ASP A 141 16.05 1.14 0.10
C ASP A 141 17.55 1.31 -0.13
N ILE A 142 18.19 0.37 -0.86
CA ILE A 142 19.60 0.50 -1.29
C ILE A 142 19.80 1.78 -2.11
N LYS A 143 18.92 2.04 -3.08
CA LYS A 143 19.01 3.23 -3.93
C LYS A 143 18.92 4.52 -3.11
N GLY A 144 17.97 4.62 -2.20
CA GLY A 144 17.83 5.77 -1.30
C GLY A 144 19.03 5.97 -0.39
N LYS A 145 19.57 4.89 0.19
CA LYS A 145 20.77 4.89 1.02
C LYS A 145 22.03 5.31 0.22
N ALA A 146 22.19 4.77 -0.98
CA ALA A 146 23.32 5.13 -1.85
C ALA A 146 23.32 6.62 -2.26
N LEU A 147 22.14 7.17 -2.48
CA LEU A 147 21.95 8.60 -2.80
C LEU A 147 21.89 9.49 -1.56
N ASN A 148 21.84 8.91 -0.37
CA ASN A 148 21.66 9.61 0.92
C ASN A 148 20.40 10.48 0.95
N VAL A 149 19.27 9.94 0.44
CA VAL A 149 17.96 10.61 0.44
C VAL A 149 16.85 9.67 0.87
N PRO A 150 15.78 10.17 1.52
CA PRO A 150 14.59 9.38 1.77
C PRO A 150 13.87 9.07 0.46
N LEU A 151 13.16 7.93 0.40
CA LEU A 151 12.56 7.46 -0.86
C LEU A 151 11.53 8.41 -1.45
N TYR A 152 10.73 9.10 -0.65
CA TYR A 152 9.76 10.06 -1.19
C TYR A 152 10.41 11.14 -2.06
N GLN A 153 11.69 11.49 -1.82
CA GLN A 153 12.43 12.44 -2.67
C GLN A 153 12.67 11.89 -4.08
N LEU A 154 12.87 10.58 -4.19
CA LEU A 154 13.02 9.89 -5.48
C LEU A 154 11.69 9.77 -6.24
N PHE A 155 10.57 9.90 -5.56
CA PHE A 155 9.23 9.79 -6.13
C PHE A 155 8.59 11.14 -6.50
N GLY A 156 9.33 12.23 -6.35
CA GLY A 156 8.86 13.58 -6.68
C GLY A 156 8.76 14.55 -5.50
N GLY A 157 9.11 14.11 -4.30
CA GLY A 157 9.05 14.92 -3.07
C GLY A 157 7.74 14.77 -2.31
N LYS A 158 7.57 15.62 -1.30
CA LYS A 158 6.38 15.59 -0.43
C LYS A 158 5.20 16.29 -1.09
N ALA A 159 4.10 15.59 -1.30
CA ALA A 159 2.81 16.16 -1.67
C ALA A 159 1.98 16.58 -0.43
N ARG A 160 2.41 16.20 0.77
CA ARG A 160 1.75 16.48 2.07
C ARG A 160 2.75 16.48 3.21
N GLU A 161 2.35 17.04 4.37
CA GLU A 161 3.21 17.10 5.56
C GLU A 161 3.14 15.83 6.41
N HIS A 162 2.00 15.13 6.40
CA HIS A 162 1.73 13.90 7.14
C HIS A 162 0.71 13.05 6.39
N ILE A 163 0.53 11.82 6.83
CA ILE A 163 -0.52 10.93 6.33
C ILE A 163 -1.47 10.61 7.48
N GLU A 164 -2.78 10.76 7.26
CA GLU A 164 -3.82 10.34 8.19
C GLU A 164 -3.85 8.81 8.29
N LEU A 165 -4.05 8.31 9.50
CA LEU A 165 -4.10 6.89 9.81
C LEU A 165 -5.50 6.44 10.23
N TYR A 166 -5.79 5.17 10.03
CA TYR A 166 -6.84 4.45 10.73
C TYR A 166 -6.31 3.13 11.30
N ALA A 167 -6.94 2.63 12.34
CA ALA A 167 -6.53 1.39 12.96
C ALA A 167 -7.34 0.21 12.43
N THR A 168 -6.66 -0.87 12.04
CA THR A 168 -7.28 -2.13 11.58
C THR A 168 -8.33 -2.65 12.58
N SER A 169 -8.06 -2.54 13.87
CA SER A 169 -8.95 -3.01 14.95
C SER A 169 -9.99 -1.97 15.41
N GLY A 170 -10.12 -0.85 14.70
CA GLY A 170 -10.98 0.27 15.06
C GLY A 170 -10.38 1.13 16.17
N LEU A 171 -10.37 0.68 17.42
CA LEU A 171 -9.68 1.37 18.50
C LEU A 171 -8.17 1.12 18.42
N PRO A 172 -7.34 2.15 18.21
CA PRO A 172 -5.89 1.98 18.10
C PRO A 172 -5.30 1.44 19.41
N GLN A 173 -4.28 0.60 19.28
CA GLN A 173 -3.60 0.04 20.44
C GLN A 173 -2.90 1.14 21.25
N GLY A 174 -3.06 1.09 22.57
CA GLY A 174 -2.42 2.05 23.48
C GLY A 174 -3.22 3.32 23.76
N VAL A 175 -4.31 3.58 23.04
CA VAL A 175 -5.20 4.74 23.32
C VAL A 175 -5.85 4.63 24.68
N VAL A 176 -6.27 3.42 25.07
CA VAL A 176 -6.77 3.10 26.41
C VAL A 176 -6.13 1.80 26.90
N PRO A 177 -6.11 1.54 28.23
CA PRO A 177 -5.68 0.25 28.75
C PRO A 177 -6.47 -0.92 28.16
N GLN A 178 -5.83 -2.07 27.96
CA GLN A 178 -6.45 -3.22 27.29
C GLN A 178 -7.72 -3.72 27.99
N ALA A 179 -7.74 -3.73 29.31
CA ALA A 179 -8.91 -4.14 30.09
C ALA A 179 -10.11 -3.20 29.89
N GLU A 180 -9.85 -1.89 29.79
CA GLU A 180 -10.86 -0.89 29.49
C GLU A 180 -11.36 -1.05 28.05
N ALA A 181 -10.46 -1.19 27.09
CA ALA A 181 -10.81 -1.42 25.68
C ALA A 181 -11.73 -2.64 25.48
N GLN A 182 -11.56 -3.70 26.28
CA GLN A 182 -12.40 -4.89 26.22
C GLN A 182 -13.83 -4.66 26.75
N ALA A 183 -14.00 -3.72 27.68
CA ALA A 183 -15.28 -3.36 28.27
C ALA A 183 -16.08 -2.33 27.46
N MET A 184 -15.40 -1.60 26.54
CA MET A 184 -16.02 -0.52 25.76
C MET A 184 -16.94 -1.08 24.66
N GLY A 185 -18.11 -0.46 24.51
CA GLY A 185 -19.00 -0.63 23.36
C GLY A 185 -18.48 0.09 22.10
N LEU A 186 -19.15 -0.12 20.98
CA LEU A 186 -18.73 0.47 19.68
C LEU A 186 -18.74 1.99 19.71
N LYS A 187 -19.74 2.61 20.33
CA LYS A 187 -19.84 4.06 20.48
C LYS A 187 -18.66 4.64 21.25
N GLU A 188 -18.34 4.07 22.39
CA GLU A 188 -17.23 4.51 23.24
C GLU A 188 -15.88 4.32 22.55
N ARG A 189 -15.68 3.19 21.85
CA ARG A 189 -14.46 2.92 21.07
C ARG A 189 -14.28 3.92 19.94
N ALA A 190 -15.34 4.23 19.20
CA ALA A 190 -15.33 5.23 18.15
C ALA A 190 -15.00 6.64 18.71
N ALA A 191 -15.64 7.03 19.81
CA ALA A 191 -15.37 8.31 20.47
C ALA A 191 -13.92 8.41 20.98
N ALA A 192 -13.38 7.36 21.61
CA ALA A 192 -12.00 7.31 22.08
C ALA A 192 -11.00 7.41 20.92
N THR A 193 -11.30 6.79 19.79
CA THR A 193 -10.47 6.88 18.57
C THR A 193 -10.43 8.31 18.05
N MET A 194 -11.58 9.00 17.98
CA MET A 194 -11.63 10.42 17.58
C MET A 194 -10.87 11.31 18.56
N ALA A 195 -11.04 11.07 19.87
CA ALA A 195 -10.32 11.80 20.92
C ALA A 195 -8.80 11.62 20.85
N ALA A 196 -8.32 10.48 20.38
CA ALA A 196 -6.90 10.20 20.12
C ALA A 196 -6.35 10.88 18.84
N GLY A 197 -7.17 11.67 18.14
CA GLY A 197 -6.76 12.45 16.97
C GLY A 197 -6.89 11.74 15.63
N TYR A 198 -7.45 10.54 15.61
CA TYR A 198 -7.83 9.87 14.37
C TYR A 198 -9.07 10.53 13.76
N ARG A 199 -9.18 10.51 12.44
CA ARG A 199 -10.31 11.11 11.73
C ARG A 199 -11.29 10.08 11.19
N VAL A 200 -10.89 8.82 11.12
CA VAL A 200 -11.71 7.73 10.60
C VAL A 200 -11.64 6.54 11.56
N TYR A 201 -12.81 6.06 11.98
CA TYR A 201 -12.95 4.83 12.73
C TYR A 201 -13.27 3.68 11.78
N ARG A 202 -12.44 2.64 11.77
CA ARG A 202 -12.70 1.45 10.97
C ARG A 202 -13.34 0.37 11.84
N VAL A 203 -14.40 -0.24 11.36
CA VAL A 203 -14.99 -1.42 11.98
C VAL A 203 -14.75 -2.65 11.11
N ASP A 204 -14.31 -3.72 11.72
CA ASP A 204 -14.22 -5.03 11.07
C ASP A 204 -15.54 -5.76 11.26
N SER A 205 -16.14 -6.22 10.19
CA SER A 205 -17.34 -7.07 10.24
C SER A 205 -17.19 -8.36 11.06
N GLY A 206 -15.94 -8.75 11.37
CA GLY A 206 -15.62 -9.86 12.26
C GLY A 206 -15.72 -9.53 13.76
N ILE A 207 -15.77 -8.24 14.14
CA ILE A 207 -15.96 -7.77 15.53
C ILE A 207 -17.42 -7.91 15.96
N LEU A 208 -18.34 -7.94 14.99
CA LEU A 208 -19.75 -8.16 15.27
C LEU A 208 -19.94 -9.59 15.80
N PRO A 209 -20.71 -9.78 16.89
CA PRO A 209 -20.89 -11.10 17.48
C PRO A 209 -21.38 -12.08 16.42
N SER A 210 -20.65 -13.16 16.22
CA SER A 210 -21.17 -14.28 15.41
C SER A 210 -22.46 -14.77 16.08
N THR A 211 -23.56 -14.74 15.34
CA THR A 211 -24.84 -15.26 15.80
C THR A 211 -24.65 -16.73 16.21
N GLY A 212 -24.61 -17.00 17.51
CA GLY A 212 -24.55 -18.38 18.02
C GLY A 212 -23.79 -18.61 19.33
N ARG A 213 -23.09 -17.59 19.90
CA ARG A 213 -22.53 -17.75 21.25
C ARG A 213 -22.53 -16.42 21.99
N ALA A 214 -23.36 -16.31 22.99
CA ALA A 214 -23.27 -15.28 24.01
C ALA A 214 -21.91 -15.40 24.75
N GLY A 215 -21.15 -14.33 24.80
CA GLY A 215 -20.01 -14.17 25.69
C GLY A 215 -18.65 -14.63 25.12
N GLY A 216 -17.99 -13.78 24.41
CA GLY A 216 -16.57 -13.93 24.07
C GLY A 216 -16.20 -13.03 22.92
N ALA A 217 -15.60 -11.85 23.21
CA ALA A 217 -14.95 -11.05 22.21
C ALA A 217 -13.93 -11.93 21.49
N ALA A 218 -14.11 -12.15 20.18
CA ALA A 218 -13.08 -12.76 19.38
C ALA A 218 -11.85 -11.82 19.43
N PRO A 219 -10.66 -12.31 19.76
CA PRO A 219 -9.46 -11.49 19.65
C PRO A 219 -9.34 -11.05 18.20
N GLY A 220 -9.25 -9.74 17.98
CA GLY A 220 -9.07 -9.15 16.66
C GLY A 220 -7.94 -9.85 15.92
N ARG A 221 -8.14 -10.15 14.64
CA ARG A 221 -7.14 -10.68 13.72
C ARG A 221 -6.08 -9.62 13.43
N GLY A 222 -5.35 -9.23 14.41
CA GLY A 222 -4.34 -8.21 14.35
C GLY A 222 -3.45 -8.19 15.58
N ALA A 223 -3.68 -9.15 16.50
CA ALA A 223 -2.75 -9.32 17.60
C ALA A 223 -1.45 -9.89 17.04
N ALA A 224 -0.38 -9.07 17.09
CA ALA A 224 0.98 -9.55 16.95
C ALA A 224 1.14 -10.88 17.70
N ALA A 225 1.75 -11.88 17.06
CA ALA A 225 2.17 -13.12 17.68
C ALA A 225 2.93 -12.82 18.97
N GLY A 226 2.36 -13.13 20.12
CA GLY A 226 2.99 -12.85 21.40
C GLY A 226 2.08 -12.95 22.62
N ALA A 227 1.31 -14.05 22.76
CA ALA A 227 0.84 -14.50 24.07
C ALA A 227 0.90 -16.03 24.12
N PRO A 228 1.75 -16.63 24.98
CA PRO A 228 1.77 -18.08 25.15
C PRO A 228 0.58 -18.51 25.96
N GLY A 229 -0.16 -19.52 25.48
CA GLY A 229 -0.96 -20.40 26.28
C GLY A 229 -2.45 -20.13 26.39
N ALA A 230 -3.20 -20.23 25.27
CA ALA A 230 -4.58 -20.67 25.35
C ALA A 230 -4.69 -22.04 24.65
N PRO A 231 -5.27 -23.09 25.31
CA PRO A 231 -5.44 -24.38 24.65
C PRO A 231 -6.36 -24.21 23.46
N GLY A 232 -5.93 -24.76 22.30
CA GLY A 232 -6.64 -24.70 21.04
C GLY A 232 -8.03 -25.33 21.15
N GLY A 233 -9.02 -24.51 21.39
CA GLY A 233 -10.42 -24.86 21.20
C GLY A 233 -10.66 -24.91 19.69
N GLY A 234 -10.77 -26.11 19.11
CA GLY A 234 -11.12 -26.30 17.71
C GLY A 234 -12.37 -25.47 17.39
N ARG A 235 -12.27 -24.51 16.47
CA ARG A 235 -13.42 -23.79 15.93
C ARG A 235 -14.20 -24.80 15.11
N GLY A 236 -15.34 -25.30 15.64
CA GLY A 236 -16.32 -26.00 14.84
C GLY A 236 -16.76 -25.10 13.65
N PRO A 237 -17.40 -25.69 12.63
CA PRO A 237 -17.86 -24.92 11.48
C PRO A 237 -18.74 -23.76 11.96
N SER A 238 -18.35 -22.52 11.67
CA SER A 238 -19.18 -21.35 11.95
C SER A 238 -20.21 -21.21 10.84
N VAL A 239 -21.49 -21.16 11.22
CA VAL A 239 -22.57 -20.86 10.27
C VAL A 239 -22.60 -19.35 10.06
N PHE A 240 -22.48 -18.91 8.81
CA PHE A 240 -22.67 -17.54 8.43
C PHE A 240 -24.13 -17.35 7.98
N ASP A 241 -24.88 -16.54 8.72
CA ASP A 241 -26.22 -16.09 8.36
C ASP A 241 -26.16 -14.62 7.95
N SER A 242 -26.23 -14.37 6.65
CA SER A 242 -26.08 -13.05 6.06
C SER A 242 -27.12 -12.06 6.56
N ARG A 243 -28.38 -12.47 6.72
CA ARG A 243 -29.46 -11.57 7.20
C ARG A 243 -29.19 -11.07 8.61
N SER A 244 -28.85 -11.99 9.51
CA SER A 244 -28.49 -11.61 10.88
C SER A 244 -27.23 -10.75 10.90
N HIS A 245 -26.28 -11.04 10.03
CA HIS A 245 -25.04 -10.28 9.95
C HIS A 245 -25.26 -8.86 9.45
N ILE A 246 -26.05 -8.67 8.39
CA ILE A 246 -26.45 -7.34 7.87
C ILE A 246 -27.16 -6.54 8.95
N ARG A 247 -28.15 -7.14 9.66
CA ARG A 247 -28.82 -6.46 10.77
C ARG A 247 -27.85 -5.96 11.84
N LEU A 248 -26.91 -6.82 12.28
CA LEU A 248 -25.90 -6.45 13.27
C LEU A 248 -24.97 -5.34 12.77
N ILE A 249 -24.61 -5.34 11.47
CA ILE A 249 -23.83 -4.27 10.87
C ILE A 249 -24.59 -2.95 10.99
N ILE A 250 -25.86 -2.91 10.63
CA ILE A 250 -26.65 -1.66 10.65
C ILE A 250 -26.83 -1.16 12.09
N GLU A 251 -27.13 -2.04 13.05
CA GLU A 251 -27.18 -1.69 14.47
C GLU A 251 -25.82 -1.14 14.98
N ALA A 252 -24.70 -1.71 14.50
CA ALA A 252 -23.37 -1.22 14.82
C ALA A 252 -23.06 0.14 14.21
N VAL A 253 -23.47 0.36 12.97
CA VAL A 253 -23.26 1.63 12.24
C VAL A 253 -23.93 2.80 12.94
N GLU A 254 -25.13 2.63 13.50
CA GLU A 254 -25.81 3.68 14.28
C GLU A 254 -24.99 4.07 15.53
N GLN A 255 -24.46 3.09 16.27
CA GLN A 255 -23.61 3.34 17.44
C GLN A 255 -22.30 4.02 17.05
N ILE A 256 -21.68 3.59 15.93
CA ILE A 256 -20.44 4.16 15.42
C ILE A 256 -20.67 5.62 14.99
N ARG A 257 -21.75 5.89 14.25
CA ARG A 257 -22.10 7.24 13.81
C ARG A 257 -22.27 8.21 14.99
N ASP A 258 -22.91 7.72 16.07
CA ASP A 258 -23.03 8.47 17.33
C ASP A 258 -21.66 8.71 17.99
N GLY A 259 -20.78 7.72 17.95
CA GLY A 259 -19.45 7.77 18.59
C GLY A 259 -18.46 8.68 17.87
N VAL A 260 -18.42 8.65 16.53
CA VAL A 260 -17.51 9.53 15.76
C VAL A 260 -17.99 10.98 15.74
N GLY A 261 -19.28 11.22 16.05
CA GLY A 261 -19.85 12.57 16.04
C GLY A 261 -20.10 13.13 14.64
N PRO A 262 -20.60 14.36 14.50
CA PRO A 262 -21.03 14.93 13.23
C PRO A 262 -19.87 15.11 12.22
N ASP A 263 -18.67 15.42 12.71
CA ASP A 263 -17.49 15.71 11.89
C ASP A 263 -16.54 14.52 11.73
N GLY A 264 -16.77 13.42 12.46
CA GLY A 264 -15.98 12.21 12.36
C GLY A 264 -16.41 11.34 11.20
N ASN A 265 -15.48 10.57 10.65
CA ASN A 265 -15.73 9.58 9.61
C ASN A 265 -15.62 8.16 10.17
N TRP A 266 -16.24 7.23 9.47
CA TRP A 266 -16.14 5.80 9.74
C TRP A 266 -16.06 5.02 8.43
N MET A 267 -15.51 3.82 8.50
CA MET A 267 -15.43 2.88 7.40
C MET A 267 -15.62 1.46 7.91
N ILE A 268 -15.97 0.56 7.04
CA ILE A 268 -16.16 -0.86 7.36
C ILE A 268 -15.45 -1.73 6.34
N ASP A 269 -14.88 -2.82 6.82
CA ASP A 269 -14.34 -3.89 6.00
C ASP A 269 -15.30 -5.09 6.06
N LEU A 270 -15.84 -5.44 4.91
CA LEU A 270 -16.76 -6.58 4.78
C LEU A 270 -16.02 -7.91 4.55
N HIS A 271 -14.70 -7.87 4.34
CA HIS A 271 -13.85 -9.05 4.19
C HIS A 271 -14.42 -10.10 3.21
N GLN A 272 -15.00 -9.65 2.12
CA GLN A 272 -15.50 -10.50 1.04
C GLN A 272 -16.51 -11.59 1.49
N LYS A 273 -17.23 -11.35 2.59
CA LYS A 273 -18.12 -12.35 3.18
C LYS A 273 -19.47 -12.48 2.50
N PHE A 274 -19.87 -11.44 1.74
CA PHE A 274 -21.19 -11.35 1.15
C PHE A 274 -21.22 -11.80 -0.31
N GLU A 275 -22.28 -12.46 -0.68
CA GLU A 275 -22.62 -12.63 -2.09
C GLU A 275 -23.07 -11.30 -2.71
N PHE A 276 -23.04 -11.20 -4.04
CA PHE A 276 -23.29 -9.94 -4.72
C PHE A 276 -24.58 -9.23 -4.30
N HIS A 277 -25.71 -9.95 -4.22
CA HIS A 277 -27.00 -9.35 -3.84
C HIS A 277 -27.01 -8.87 -2.38
N GLU A 278 -26.32 -9.58 -1.50
CA GLU A 278 -26.16 -9.23 -0.08
C GLU A 278 -25.27 -8.00 0.08
N ALA A 279 -24.18 -7.93 -0.70
CA ALA A 279 -23.32 -6.75 -0.75
C ALA A 279 -24.07 -5.49 -1.23
N VAL A 280 -24.95 -5.63 -2.23
CA VAL A 280 -25.85 -4.54 -2.66
C VAL A 280 -26.76 -4.12 -1.52
N GLU A 281 -27.39 -5.07 -0.81
CA GLU A 281 -28.29 -4.79 0.30
C GLU A 281 -27.58 -4.04 1.43
N VAL A 282 -26.46 -4.55 1.92
CA VAL A 282 -25.72 -3.94 3.04
C VAL A 282 -25.17 -2.55 2.66
N CYS A 283 -24.62 -2.38 1.45
CA CYS A 283 -24.15 -1.08 0.99
C CYS A 283 -25.27 -0.04 0.96
N ARG A 284 -26.43 -0.39 0.41
CA ARG A 284 -27.58 0.52 0.38
C ARG A 284 -28.11 0.90 1.77
N LEU A 285 -28.15 -0.05 2.68
CA LEU A 285 -28.56 0.20 4.06
C LEU A 285 -27.60 1.13 4.80
N MET A 286 -26.33 1.15 4.42
CA MET A 286 -25.31 2.06 5.01
C MET A 286 -25.27 3.46 4.40
N GLU A 287 -25.86 3.69 3.22
CA GLU A 287 -25.84 5.01 2.54
C GLU A 287 -26.26 6.19 3.43
N PRO A 288 -27.33 6.11 4.24
CA PRO A 288 -27.74 7.23 5.09
C PRO A 288 -26.67 7.62 6.13
N SER A 289 -25.85 6.68 6.54
CA SER A 289 -24.79 6.88 7.56
C SER A 289 -23.45 7.37 6.97
N ARG A 290 -23.38 7.52 5.65
CA ARG A 290 -22.26 8.12 4.91
C ARG A 290 -20.88 7.59 5.35
N PRO A 291 -20.55 6.32 5.07
CA PRO A 291 -19.20 5.80 5.34
C PRO A 291 -18.16 6.55 4.51
N PHE A 292 -16.94 6.67 5.04
CA PHE A 292 -15.79 7.13 4.27
C PHE A 292 -15.52 6.21 3.08
N CYS A 293 -15.52 4.90 3.32
CA CYS A 293 -15.55 3.88 2.29
C CYS A 293 -16.02 2.53 2.88
N VAL A 294 -16.34 1.61 1.98
CA VAL A 294 -16.60 0.19 2.26
C VAL A 294 -15.48 -0.62 1.62
N GLU A 295 -14.72 -1.33 2.46
CA GLU A 295 -13.66 -2.23 2.02
C GLU A 295 -14.24 -3.57 1.60
N ASP A 296 -13.67 -4.17 0.57
CA ASP A 296 -13.85 -5.54 0.11
C ASP A 296 -15.30 -6.03 0.17
N PRO A 297 -16.24 -5.35 -0.50
CA PRO A 297 -17.67 -5.64 -0.38
C PRO A 297 -18.07 -7.01 -0.96
N VAL A 298 -17.33 -7.50 -1.96
CA VAL A 298 -17.56 -8.78 -2.62
C VAL A 298 -16.25 -9.56 -2.75
N ARG A 299 -16.33 -10.85 -3.04
CA ARG A 299 -15.15 -11.70 -3.26
C ARG A 299 -14.43 -11.28 -4.54
N GLU A 300 -13.40 -10.50 -4.39
CA GLU A 300 -12.77 -9.76 -5.47
C GLU A 300 -11.92 -10.61 -6.39
N GLU A 301 -11.21 -11.59 -5.86
CA GLU A 301 -10.31 -12.43 -6.63
C GLU A 301 -11.02 -13.17 -7.77
N GLN A 302 -12.21 -13.68 -7.49
CA GLN A 302 -13.02 -14.43 -8.46
C GLN A 302 -14.09 -13.57 -9.14
N PHE A 303 -14.58 -12.53 -8.45
CA PHE A 303 -15.77 -11.77 -8.87
C PHE A 303 -15.52 -10.27 -9.04
N ARG A 304 -14.27 -9.87 -9.27
CA ARG A 304 -13.90 -8.47 -9.54
C ARG A 304 -14.79 -7.81 -10.59
N THR A 305 -15.24 -8.56 -11.59
CA THR A 305 -16.15 -8.10 -12.63
C THR A 305 -17.55 -7.72 -12.13
N GLN A 306 -17.88 -8.03 -10.87
CA GLN A 306 -19.13 -7.60 -10.24
C GLN A 306 -19.05 -6.20 -9.65
N ILE A 307 -17.85 -5.67 -9.37
CA ILE A 307 -17.65 -4.33 -8.78
C ILE A 307 -18.28 -3.23 -9.64
N PRO A 308 -18.14 -3.19 -10.99
CA PRO A 308 -18.83 -2.21 -11.82
C PRO A 308 -20.36 -2.24 -11.67
N LYS A 309 -20.93 -3.44 -11.49
CA LYS A 309 -22.38 -3.60 -11.27
C LYS A 309 -22.78 -3.11 -9.87
N LEU A 310 -21.99 -3.41 -8.85
CA LEU A 310 -22.20 -2.90 -7.50
C LEU A 310 -22.14 -1.36 -7.48
N ARG A 311 -21.16 -0.77 -8.18
CA ARG A 311 -21.02 0.68 -8.31
C ARG A 311 -22.30 1.37 -8.82
N LEU A 312 -23.00 0.74 -9.76
CA LEU A 312 -24.28 1.26 -10.29
C LEU A 312 -25.44 1.15 -9.31
N MET A 313 -25.31 0.34 -8.26
CA MET A 313 -26.38 0.02 -7.32
C MET A 313 -26.25 0.71 -5.96
N THR A 314 -25.13 1.37 -5.69
CA THR A 314 -24.89 2.07 -4.43
C THR A 314 -24.10 3.35 -4.63
N THR A 315 -24.28 4.29 -3.70
CA THR A 315 -23.53 5.56 -3.65
C THR A 315 -22.40 5.54 -2.61
N VAL A 316 -22.27 4.49 -1.81
CA VAL A 316 -21.16 4.41 -0.85
C VAL A 316 -19.83 4.32 -1.60
N PRO A 317 -18.78 5.02 -1.13
CA PRO A 317 -17.46 4.90 -1.72
C PRO A 317 -16.90 3.47 -1.55
N LEU A 318 -16.37 2.88 -2.63
CA LEU A 318 -15.84 1.53 -2.65
C LEU A 318 -14.32 1.53 -2.60
N ALA A 319 -13.76 0.68 -1.74
CA ALA A 319 -12.32 0.51 -1.54
C ALA A 319 -11.90 -0.97 -1.62
N PRO A 320 -11.92 -1.61 -2.78
CA PRO A 320 -11.47 -2.98 -2.97
C PRO A 320 -9.98 -3.06 -3.31
N GLY A 321 -9.43 -4.27 -3.26
CA GLY A 321 -8.15 -4.58 -3.89
C GLY A 321 -7.01 -4.95 -2.96
N GLU A 322 -7.24 -5.30 -1.71
CA GLU A 322 -6.16 -5.74 -0.82
C GLU A 322 -5.46 -7.01 -1.30
N GLU A 323 -6.17 -7.87 -2.03
CA GLU A 323 -5.63 -9.08 -2.60
C GLU A 323 -5.10 -8.91 -4.04
N TRP A 324 -5.27 -7.74 -4.67
CA TRP A 324 -4.85 -7.57 -6.06
C TRP A 324 -3.34 -7.46 -6.21
N GLY A 325 -2.87 -7.95 -7.33
CA GLY A 325 -1.46 -7.93 -7.69
C GLY A 325 -1.07 -6.66 -8.45
N THR A 326 -0.81 -6.79 -9.75
CA THR A 326 -0.26 -5.71 -10.55
C THR A 326 -1.30 -4.65 -10.94
N ARG A 327 -0.81 -3.52 -11.49
CA ARG A 327 -1.66 -2.48 -12.09
C ARG A 327 -2.70 -3.01 -13.08
N ALA A 328 -2.43 -4.14 -13.72
CA ALA A 328 -3.39 -4.74 -14.66
C ALA A 328 -4.70 -5.19 -14.00
N GLU A 329 -4.67 -5.48 -12.69
CA GLU A 329 -5.87 -5.82 -11.94
C GLU A 329 -6.64 -4.57 -11.50
N PHE A 330 -5.94 -3.46 -11.25
CA PHE A 330 -6.56 -2.17 -10.89
C PHE A 330 -7.07 -1.39 -12.10
N SER A 331 -6.35 -1.42 -13.23
CA SER A 331 -6.57 -0.55 -14.38
C SER A 331 -8.03 -0.53 -14.87
N PRO A 332 -8.70 -1.67 -15.11
CA PRO A 332 -10.06 -1.64 -15.66
C PRO A 332 -11.07 -0.90 -14.75
N LEU A 333 -10.89 -1.00 -13.43
CA LEU A 333 -11.82 -0.41 -12.46
C LEU A 333 -11.48 1.05 -12.14
N VAL A 334 -10.18 1.38 -12.12
CA VAL A 334 -9.71 2.75 -11.94
C VAL A 334 -10.06 3.62 -13.15
N GLU A 335 -9.81 3.14 -14.37
CA GLU A 335 -10.10 3.85 -15.62
C GLU A 335 -11.58 4.16 -15.80
N GLN A 336 -12.44 3.24 -15.40
CA GLN A 336 -13.90 3.43 -15.45
C GLN A 336 -14.46 4.15 -14.20
N ARG A 337 -13.62 4.38 -13.18
CA ARG A 337 -14.03 4.94 -11.88
C ARG A 337 -15.11 4.10 -11.18
N ASP A 338 -14.99 2.80 -11.32
CA ASP A 338 -15.86 1.85 -10.64
C ASP A 338 -15.51 1.69 -9.15
N ILE A 339 -14.35 2.23 -8.76
CA ILE A 339 -13.87 2.29 -7.37
C ILE A 339 -13.48 3.73 -7.01
N ASP A 340 -13.60 4.08 -5.74
CA ASP A 340 -13.22 5.40 -5.22
C ASP A 340 -11.83 5.39 -4.59
N PHE A 341 -11.43 4.23 -4.06
CA PHE A 341 -10.11 4.01 -3.46
C PHE A 341 -9.54 2.66 -3.90
N ALA A 342 -8.23 2.64 -4.14
CA ALA A 342 -7.48 1.41 -4.39
C ALA A 342 -6.82 0.94 -3.07
N ARG A 343 -7.08 -0.31 -2.65
CA ARG A 343 -6.45 -0.93 -1.47
C ARG A 343 -5.13 -1.61 -1.79
N ALA A 344 -4.31 -0.99 -2.64
CA ALA A 344 -3.03 -1.56 -3.03
C ALA A 344 -2.07 -1.69 -1.85
N SER A 345 -1.40 -2.84 -1.72
CA SER A 345 -0.36 -3.06 -0.73
C SER A 345 0.97 -3.45 -1.37
N LEU A 346 2.09 -2.92 -0.86
CA LEU A 346 3.41 -3.08 -1.47
C LEU A 346 3.81 -4.55 -1.71
N PRO A 347 3.67 -5.47 -0.75
CA PRO A 347 4.01 -6.85 -1.03
C PRO A 347 3.12 -7.48 -2.11
N ASN A 348 1.81 -7.21 -2.06
CA ASN A 348 0.86 -7.84 -2.97
C ASN A 348 1.01 -7.38 -4.42
N VAL A 349 1.32 -6.08 -4.61
CA VAL A 349 1.53 -5.53 -5.97
C VAL A 349 2.93 -5.78 -6.52
N GLY A 350 3.83 -6.40 -5.74
CA GLY A 350 5.19 -6.67 -6.17
C GLY A 350 6.19 -5.54 -5.91
N GLY A 351 5.90 -4.65 -4.95
CA GLY A 351 6.83 -3.64 -4.46
C GLY A 351 6.57 -2.21 -4.91
N ILE A 352 7.55 -1.36 -4.65
CA ILE A 352 7.50 0.09 -4.91
C ILE A 352 7.45 0.37 -6.42
N THR A 353 8.21 -0.38 -7.21
CA THR A 353 8.27 -0.21 -8.68
C THR A 353 6.89 -0.30 -9.33
N GLU A 354 6.05 -1.24 -8.91
CA GLU A 354 4.69 -1.38 -9.43
C GLU A 354 3.71 -0.40 -8.76
N MET A 355 3.88 -0.14 -7.46
CA MET A 355 3.07 0.84 -6.73
C MET A 355 3.14 2.23 -7.36
N LEU A 356 4.30 2.69 -7.81
CA LEU A 356 4.44 3.99 -8.49
C LEU A 356 3.58 4.08 -9.76
N LYS A 357 3.42 2.98 -10.48
CA LYS A 357 2.57 2.91 -11.68
C LYS A 357 1.08 2.92 -11.32
N ILE A 358 0.71 2.21 -10.24
CA ILE A 358 -0.65 2.26 -9.69
C ILE A 358 -0.99 3.67 -9.21
N MET A 359 -0.05 4.34 -8.53
CA MET A 359 -0.22 5.74 -8.10
C MET A 359 -0.47 6.68 -9.30
N ALA A 360 0.31 6.55 -10.37
CA ALA A 360 0.13 7.36 -11.58
C ALA A 360 -1.24 7.11 -12.24
N LEU A 361 -1.68 5.86 -12.29
CA LEU A 361 -2.99 5.48 -12.77
C LEU A 361 -4.10 6.09 -11.91
N CYS A 362 -4.02 5.96 -10.59
CA CYS A 362 -4.99 6.50 -9.65
C CYS A 362 -5.05 8.03 -9.70
N ASP A 363 -3.91 8.73 -9.79
CA ASP A 363 -3.89 10.19 -9.91
C ASP A 363 -4.55 10.67 -11.21
N THR A 364 -4.26 10.01 -12.32
CA THR A 364 -4.87 10.33 -13.63
C THR A 364 -6.40 10.28 -13.57
N HIS A 365 -6.97 9.30 -12.88
CA HIS A 365 -8.41 9.07 -12.80
C HIS A 365 -9.06 9.60 -11.52
N LYS A 366 -8.29 10.27 -10.66
CA LYS A 366 -8.77 10.84 -9.38
C LYS A 366 -9.39 9.79 -8.45
N VAL A 367 -8.78 8.61 -8.41
CA VAL A 367 -9.05 7.54 -7.44
C VAL A 367 -8.07 7.71 -6.28
N GLY A 368 -8.56 7.63 -5.04
CA GLY A 368 -7.71 7.68 -3.84
C GLY A 368 -6.96 6.36 -3.61
N ILE A 369 -6.05 6.35 -2.64
CA ILE A 369 -5.36 5.13 -2.22
C ILE A 369 -5.52 4.96 -0.71
N VAL A 370 -6.02 3.79 -0.30
CA VAL A 370 -6.12 3.35 1.10
C VAL A 370 -5.31 2.05 1.21
N PRO A 371 -3.98 2.14 1.40
CA PRO A 371 -3.13 0.97 1.32
C PRO A 371 -3.40 0.00 2.47
N HIS A 372 -3.49 -1.29 2.13
CA HIS A 372 -3.68 -2.36 3.11
C HIS A 372 -2.41 -2.59 3.95
N PHE A 373 -2.59 -2.75 5.27
CA PHE A 373 -1.50 -3.05 6.20
C PHE A 373 -1.03 -4.49 6.06
N THR A 374 0.27 -4.67 5.79
CA THR A 374 0.88 -5.99 5.66
C THR A 374 2.04 -6.24 6.63
N GLY A 375 2.54 -5.19 7.26
CA GLY A 375 3.61 -5.28 8.24
C GLY A 375 4.43 -3.99 8.32
N PRO A 376 5.31 -3.87 9.34
CA PRO A 376 5.93 -2.59 9.65
C PRO A 376 6.93 -2.09 8.59
N ILE A 377 7.69 -2.97 7.93
CA ILE A 377 8.61 -2.54 6.86
C ILE A 377 7.83 -2.07 5.64
N ALA A 378 6.77 -2.80 5.25
CA ALA A 378 5.87 -2.38 4.20
C ALA A 378 5.18 -1.05 4.54
N THR A 379 4.83 -0.83 5.82
CA THR A 379 4.28 0.45 6.30
C THR A 379 5.26 1.62 6.09
N ALA A 380 6.56 1.40 6.33
CA ALA A 380 7.57 2.41 6.01
C ALA A 380 7.62 2.71 4.50
N GLY A 381 7.55 1.69 3.65
CA GLY A 381 7.44 1.87 2.20
C GLY A 381 6.15 2.61 1.78
N HIS A 382 5.02 2.28 2.39
CA HIS A 382 3.76 2.99 2.17
C HIS A 382 3.85 4.46 2.60
N MET A 383 4.47 4.75 3.72
CA MET A 383 4.70 6.15 4.13
C MET A 383 5.39 6.93 3.02
N HIS A 384 6.46 6.42 2.43
CA HIS A 384 7.18 7.11 1.36
C HIS A 384 6.37 7.26 0.07
N THR A 385 5.69 6.21 -0.37
CA THR A 385 4.86 6.26 -1.58
C THR A 385 3.67 7.20 -1.41
N MET A 386 2.98 7.13 -0.28
CA MET A 386 1.82 7.96 0.01
C MET A 386 2.19 9.42 0.30
N MET A 387 3.39 9.70 0.81
CA MET A 387 3.90 11.08 0.92
C MET A 387 4.05 11.75 -0.44
N ALA A 388 4.43 11.00 -1.47
CA ALA A 388 4.63 11.52 -2.83
C ALA A 388 3.33 11.51 -3.67
N PHE A 389 2.33 10.71 -3.30
CA PHE A 389 1.07 10.62 -4.05
C PHE A 389 0.21 11.88 -3.85
N PRO A 390 -0.19 12.60 -4.91
CA PRO A 390 -0.93 13.87 -4.75
C PRO A 390 -2.43 13.69 -4.46
N GLY A 391 -2.97 12.48 -4.67
CA GLY A 391 -4.38 12.17 -4.47
C GLY A 391 -4.77 11.98 -3.00
N GLN A 392 -6.02 11.58 -2.76
CA GLN A 392 -6.52 11.30 -1.43
C GLN A 392 -5.90 10.03 -0.85
N VAL A 393 -5.48 10.07 0.41
CA VAL A 393 -4.85 8.96 1.13
C VAL A 393 -5.42 8.83 2.54
N LEU A 394 -5.64 7.59 2.94
CA LEU A 394 -5.85 7.20 4.33
C LEU A 394 -5.10 5.88 4.55
N MET A 395 -4.12 5.84 5.44
CA MET A 395 -3.23 4.69 5.58
C MET A 395 -3.63 3.80 6.75
N GLU A 396 -3.64 2.49 6.52
CA GLU A 396 -3.90 1.50 7.55
C GLU A 396 -2.68 1.29 8.44
N TYR A 397 -2.89 1.36 9.78
CA TYR A 397 -1.83 1.09 10.73
C TYR A 397 -2.38 0.65 12.09
N ASN A 398 -1.97 -0.52 12.56
CA ASN A 398 -2.59 -1.15 13.74
C ASN A 398 -1.81 -0.99 15.05
N GLN A 399 -0.53 -0.66 15.00
CA GLN A 399 0.32 -0.72 16.21
C GLN A 399 0.27 0.55 17.07
N GLY A 400 -0.36 1.64 16.59
CA GLY A 400 -0.33 2.92 17.31
C GLY A 400 1.11 3.38 17.56
N ASP A 401 1.39 3.90 18.76
CA ASP A 401 2.73 4.39 19.14
C ASP A 401 3.64 3.28 19.72
N ARG A 402 3.26 2.00 19.57
CA ARG A 402 4.05 0.90 20.14
C ARG A 402 5.33 0.66 19.36
N PRO A 403 6.46 0.44 20.06
CA PRO A 403 7.69 0.05 19.38
C PRO A 403 7.53 -1.28 18.64
N VAL A 404 8.11 -1.37 17.47
CA VAL A 404 8.28 -2.64 16.75
C VAL A 404 9.53 -3.32 17.32
N PRO A 405 9.44 -4.51 17.94
CA PRO A 405 10.55 -5.08 18.72
C PRO A 405 11.87 -5.23 17.97
N TYR A 406 11.84 -5.40 16.64
CA TYR A 406 13.04 -5.57 15.82
C TYR A 406 13.36 -4.34 14.94
N MET A 407 12.66 -3.23 15.17
CA MET A 407 12.86 -1.97 14.43
C MET A 407 13.05 -0.81 15.39
N PRO A 408 14.30 -0.56 15.87
CA PRO A 408 14.56 0.45 16.88
C PRO A 408 14.24 1.89 16.44
N ASP A 409 14.30 2.13 15.12
CA ASP A 409 14.09 3.44 14.50
C ASP A 409 12.84 3.44 13.62
N PHE A 410 11.71 3.06 14.20
CA PHE A 410 10.46 3.02 13.45
C PHE A 410 9.89 4.43 13.17
N LEU A 411 8.79 4.49 12.43
CA LEU A 411 8.12 5.72 12.04
C LEU A 411 7.52 6.44 13.24
N GLU A 412 7.49 7.77 13.20
CA GLU A 412 6.80 8.59 14.18
C GLU A 412 5.29 8.61 13.87
N CYS A 413 4.52 7.93 14.73
CA CYS A 413 3.06 7.92 14.66
C CYS A 413 2.51 8.64 15.90
N ARG A 414 1.73 9.70 15.70
CA ARG A 414 1.11 10.48 16.80
C ARG A 414 -0.18 11.13 16.35
N ASN A 415 -1.15 11.22 17.24
CA ASN A 415 -2.43 11.86 16.99
C ASN A 415 -3.11 11.38 15.71
N GLY A 416 -3.13 10.06 15.50
CA GLY A 416 -3.74 9.47 14.29
C GLY A 416 -3.03 9.77 12.97
N LYS A 417 -1.76 10.15 13.01
CA LYS A 417 -0.96 10.53 11.84
C LYS A 417 0.41 9.88 11.86
N VAL A 418 0.94 9.61 10.67
CA VAL A 418 2.37 9.27 10.51
C VAL A 418 3.10 10.44 9.87
N TRP A 419 4.26 10.74 10.44
CA TRP A 419 5.14 11.82 10.02
C TRP A 419 6.36 11.23 9.31
N PRO A 420 6.73 11.77 8.13
CA PRO A 420 7.92 11.31 7.43
C PRO A 420 9.17 11.67 8.24
N ASN A 421 10.16 10.80 8.18
CA ASN A 421 11.51 11.13 8.59
C ASN A 421 12.38 11.40 7.35
N ASP A 422 13.47 12.14 7.53
CA ASP A 422 14.37 12.50 6.43
C ASP A 422 15.58 11.54 6.33
N ARG A 423 15.51 10.37 6.97
CA ARG A 423 16.57 9.36 6.90
C ARG A 423 16.62 8.69 5.52
N PRO A 424 17.82 8.31 5.04
CA PRO A 424 17.98 7.69 3.72
C PRO A 424 17.22 6.36 3.57
N GLY A 425 16.80 6.07 2.35
CA GLY A 425 16.08 4.85 2.03
C GLY A 425 14.67 4.83 2.60
N LEU A 426 14.27 3.70 3.16
CA LEU A 426 13.02 3.53 3.90
C LEU A 426 12.98 4.30 5.22
N GLY A 427 14.11 4.86 5.65
CA GLY A 427 14.20 5.64 6.88
C GLY A 427 14.02 4.82 8.16
N VAL A 428 14.12 3.51 8.09
CA VAL A 428 13.99 2.58 9.24
C VAL A 428 15.19 1.63 9.27
N SER A 429 15.47 1.07 10.44
CA SER A 429 16.50 0.05 10.63
C SER A 429 15.91 -1.22 11.22
N VAL A 430 16.65 -2.32 11.05
CA VAL A 430 16.28 -3.64 11.57
C VAL A 430 17.41 -4.16 12.47
N ASP A 431 17.07 -4.58 13.67
CA ASP A 431 17.99 -5.31 14.56
C ASP A 431 17.97 -6.80 14.18
N GLU A 432 18.98 -7.24 13.43
CA GLU A 432 19.09 -8.64 13.01
C GLU A 432 19.15 -9.61 14.18
N LYS A 433 19.65 -9.19 15.36
CA LYS A 433 19.75 -10.05 16.55
C LYS A 433 18.39 -10.40 17.15
N ALA A 434 17.40 -9.55 16.91
CA ALA A 434 16.02 -9.76 17.34
C ALA A 434 15.24 -10.67 16.37
N LEU A 435 15.81 -11.02 15.21
CA LEU A 435 15.18 -11.85 14.19
C LEU A 435 15.66 -13.31 14.26
N THR A 436 14.84 -14.23 13.72
CA THR A 436 15.23 -15.63 13.55
C THR A 436 15.72 -15.86 12.14
N PHE A 437 17.04 -16.15 11.98
CA PHE A 437 17.61 -16.46 10.67
C PHE A 437 16.99 -17.73 10.08
N VAL A 438 16.66 -17.69 8.79
CA VAL A 438 16.09 -18.82 8.05
C VAL A 438 17.11 -19.38 7.05
N GLU A 439 17.52 -18.54 6.10
CA GLU A 439 18.49 -18.94 5.06
C GLU A 439 19.13 -17.72 4.39
N GLN A 440 20.17 -17.98 3.61
CA GLN A 440 20.77 -17.00 2.71
C GLN A 440 21.03 -17.60 1.34
N MET A 441 20.97 -16.77 0.33
CA MET A 441 21.27 -17.08 -1.06
C MET A 441 22.41 -16.18 -1.54
N THR A 442 23.43 -16.78 -2.20
CA THR A 442 24.62 -16.09 -2.73
C THR A 442 24.84 -16.37 -4.21
N GLU A 443 24.11 -17.33 -4.77
CA GLU A 443 24.27 -17.77 -6.15
C GLU A 443 23.08 -17.32 -7.00
N GLY A 444 23.38 -16.56 -8.06
CA GLY A 444 22.41 -16.20 -9.09
C GLY A 444 22.41 -17.23 -10.22
N VAL A 445 21.28 -17.33 -10.87
CA VAL A 445 21.14 -18.08 -12.12
C VAL A 445 21.03 -17.07 -13.27
N ALA A 446 21.75 -17.33 -14.36
CA ALA A 446 21.54 -16.57 -15.59
C ALA A 446 20.11 -16.85 -16.07
N GLY A 447 19.18 -15.96 -15.73
CA GLY A 447 17.81 -16.04 -16.21
C GLY A 447 17.75 -15.86 -17.73
N VAL A 448 16.92 -16.63 -18.38
CA VAL A 448 16.63 -16.45 -19.81
C VAL A 448 15.69 -15.25 -19.93
N THR A 449 16.24 -14.06 -20.11
CA THR A 449 15.43 -12.88 -20.43
C THR A 449 15.34 -12.76 -21.96
N HIS A 450 14.14 -12.88 -22.47
CA HIS A 450 13.89 -12.62 -23.90
C HIS A 450 13.83 -11.12 -24.14
N ARG A 451 14.53 -10.66 -25.17
CA ARG A 451 14.55 -9.24 -25.55
C ARG A 451 14.13 -9.05 -26.98
N ARG A 452 13.44 -7.96 -27.23
CA ARG A 452 13.16 -7.46 -28.57
C ARG A 452 14.39 -6.75 -29.13
N LEU A 453 14.35 -6.39 -30.42
CA LEU A 453 15.46 -5.71 -31.09
C LEU A 453 15.81 -4.34 -30.50
N ASP A 454 14.85 -3.65 -29.89
CA ASP A 454 15.04 -2.41 -29.18
C ASP A 454 15.61 -2.56 -27.77
N GLY A 455 15.88 -3.79 -27.33
CA GLY A 455 16.39 -4.11 -26.00
C GLY A 455 15.31 -4.28 -24.93
N SER A 456 14.05 -3.99 -25.22
CA SER A 456 12.96 -4.18 -24.26
C SER A 456 12.74 -5.66 -23.93
N LEU A 457 12.28 -5.92 -22.70
CA LEU A 457 11.94 -7.27 -22.27
C LEU A 457 10.63 -7.73 -22.90
N THR A 458 10.51 -9.02 -23.14
CA THR A 458 9.27 -9.65 -23.59
C THR A 458 9.05 -10.97 -22.85
N HIS A 459 7.81 -11.36 -22.75
CA HIS A 459 7.44 -12.69 -22.27
C HIS A 459 7.98 -13.79 -23.18
N TRP A 460 8.01 -14.95 -22.64
CA TRP A 460 8.32 -16.20 -23.30
C TRP A 460 7.53 -16.37 -24.60
#